data_12f0533893e33323b8181645f1e15790
#
_entry.id   12f0533893e33323b8181645f1e15790
#
_cell.length_a   1.000
_cell.length_b   1.000
_cell.length_c   1.000
_cell.angle_alpha   90.00
_cell.angle_beta   90.00
_cell.angle_gamma   90.00
#
_symmetry.space_group_name_H-M   'P 1'
#
loop_
_entity.id
_entity.type
_entity.pdbx_description
1 polymer ?
#
loop_
_entity_poly.entity_id
_entity_poly.type
_entity_poly.pdbx_seq_one_letter_code
_entity_poly.pdbx_strand_id
1 'polypeptide(L)'
;MAGSVNTVILVGNLGADPEVRTFQNGGKVCNLRIATSETWKDRNTGERRERTEWHSVAIFSEPLAKTAEQYLRKGSKVYLEGQLETRKWQDQSGQDRYSTEVVL
;
A
#
# COMPACT_ATOMS: atom_id res chain seq x y z
N MET A 1 5.33 17.94 17.23
CA MET A 1 4.35 17.91 18.32
C MET A 1 4.27 16.54 18.95
N ALA A 2 4.34 16.49 20.29
CA ALA A 2 4.15 15.24 21.01
C ALA A 2 2.65 14.93 21.16
N GLY A 3 2.29 13.69 21.43
CA GLY A 3 0.92 13.28 21.71
C GLY A 3 0.09 12.91 20.50
N SER A 4 0.72 12.55 19.39
CA SER A 4 0.01 12.07 18.20
C SER A 4 0.46 10.66 17.83
N VAL A 5 -0.39 9.98 17.06
CA VAL A 5 -0.10 8.64 16.54
C VAL A 5 -0.44 8.62 15.05
N ASN A 6 0.42 8.03 14.27
CA ASN A 6 0.18 7.80 12.85
C ASN A 6 0.58 6.35 12.53
N THR A 7 -0.38 5.45 12.65
CA THR A 7 -0.16 4.03 12.42
C THR A 7 -1.27 3.46 11.57
N VAL A 8 -0.89 2.70 10.56
CA VAL A 8 -1.81 1.98 9.68
C VAL A 8 -1.48 0.51 9.77
N ILE A 9 -2.49 -0.31 9.97
CA ILE A 9 -2.38 -1.77 9.95
C ILE A 9 -3.22 -2.28 8.80
N LEU A 10 -2.61 -3.06 7.93
CA LEU A 10 -3.31 -3.72 6.83
C LEU A 10 -3.09 -5.22 6.89
N VAL A 11 -4.17 -5.96 6.67
CA VAL A 11 -4.12 -7.40 6.36
C VAL A 11 -4.84 -7.58 5.04
N GLY A 12 -4.12 -8.00 4.02
CA GLY A 12 -4.69 -8.10 2.69
C GLY A 12 -3.79 -8.89 1.75
N ASN A 13 -4.16 -8.88 0.49
CA ASN A 13 -3.47 -9.66 -0.53
C ASN A 13 -2.84 -8.76 -1.57
N LEU A 14 -1.66 -9.15 -2.04
CA LEU A 14 -1.00 -8.41 -3.13
C LEU A 14 -1.80 -8.55 -4.42
N GLY A 15 -2.03 -7.42 -5.08
CA GLY A 15 -2.68 -7.39 -6.40
C GLY A 15 -1.72 -7.57 -7.56
N ALA A 16 -0.42 -7.49 -7.29
CA ALA A 16 0.64 -7.64 -8.27
C ALA A 16 1.91 -8.09 -7.54
N ASP A 17 2.90 -8.54 -8.29
CA ASP A 17 4.22 -8.81 -7.75
C ASP A 17 4.84 -7.52 -7.22
N PRO A 18 5.68 -7.59 -6.16
CA PRO A 18 6.38 -6.40 -5.68
C PRO A 18 7.19 -5.75 -6.77
N GLU A 19 7.14 -4.42 -6.82
CA GLU A 19 7.90 -3.63 -7.78
C GLU A 19 9.02 -2.90 -7.05
N VAL A 20 10.26 -3.17 -7.43
CA VAL A 20 11.44 -2.55 -6.82
C VAL A 20 11.98 -1.49 -7.75
N ARG A 21 12.22 -0.30 -7.19
CA ARG A 21 12.89 0.79 -7.90
C ARG A 21 14.17 1.14 -7.19
N THR A 22 15.20 1.43 -7.97
CA THR A 22 16.50 1.83 -7.45
C THR A 22 16.71 3.32 -7.77
N PHE A 23 17.09 4.07 -6.74
CA PHE A 23 17.41 5.50 -6.90
C PHE A 23 18.85 5.69 -7.37
N GLN A 24 19.16 6.89 -7.87
CA GLN A 24 20.50 7.23 -8.32
C GLN A 24 21.55 7.10 -7.22
N ASN A 25 21.16 7.33 -5.98
CA ASN A 25 22.08 7.21 -4.84
C ASN A 25 22.29 5.78 -4.36
N GLY A 26 21.73 4.78 -5.08
CA GLY A 26 21.84 3.37 -4.70
C GLY A 26 20.76 2.88 -3.75
N GLY A 27 19.92 3.77 -3.24
CA GLY A 27 18.80 3.38 -2.39
C GLY A 27 17.71 2.69 -3.19
N LYS A 28 16.87 1.92 -2.51
CA LYS A 28 15.77 1.18 -3.13
C LYS A 28 14.47 1.45 -2.41
N VAL A 29 13.37 1.35 -3.15
CA VAL A 29 12.03 1.30 -2.61
C VAL A 29 11.30 0.11 -3.22
N CYS A 30 10.57 -0.61 -2.38
CA CYS A 30 9.71 -1.70 -2.83
C CYS A 30 8.26 -1.25 -2.72
N ASN A 31 7.56 -1.26 -3.83
CA ASN A 31 6.15 -0.84 -3.89
C ASN A 31 5.25 -2.06 -3.94
N LEU A 32 4.25 -2.05 -3.08
CA LEU A 32 3.23 -3.09 -3.04
C LEU A 32 1.87 -2.48 -3.29
N ARG A 33 0.99 -3.28 -3.85
CA ARG A 33 -0.42 -2.94 -4.00
C ARG A 33 -1.24 -3.95 -3.24
N ILE A 34 -1.90 -3.49 -2.19
CA ILE A 34 -2.60 -4.37 -1.25
C ILE A 34 -4.10 -4.17 -1.37
N ALA A 35 -4.82 -5.27 -1.54
CA ALA A 35 -6.28 -5.29 -1.57
C ALA A 35 -6.81 -5.70 -0.21
N THR A 36 -7.71 -4.89 0.34
CA THR A 36 -8.51 -5.25 1.50
C THR A 36 -9.96 -5.31 1.07
N SER A 37 -10.63 -6.42 1.37
CA SER A 37 -11.98 -6.63 0.91
C SER A 37 -12.90 -6.96 2.08
N GLU A 38 -14.14 -6.48 1.96
CA GLU A 38 -15.21 -6.88 2.87
C GLU A 38 -16.39 -7.35 2.07
N THR A 39 -17.15 -8.27 2.63
CA THR A 39 -18.35 -8.79 2.01
C THR A 39 -19.48 -8.71 3.03
N TRP A 40 -20.69 -8.42 2.52
CA TRP A 40 -21.86 -8.36 3.37
C TRP A 40 -23.09 -8.75 2.54
N LYS A 41 -24.17 -9.03 3.24
CA LYS A 41 -25.45 -9.31 2.60
C LYS A 41 -26.29 -8.05 2.58
N ASP A 42 -26.76 -7.66 1.39
CA ASP A 42 -27.63 -6.52 1.22
C ASP A 42 -28.98 -6.80 1.90
N ARG A 43 -29.39 -5.89 2.79
CA ARG A 43 -30.64 -6.05 3.55
C ARG A 43 -31.87 -6.00 2.65
N ASN A 44 -31.81 -5.23 1.58
CA ASN A 44 -32.97 -4.99 0.72
C ASN A 44 -33.13 -6.08 -0.32
N THR A 45 -32.04 -6.54 -0.94
CA THR A 45 -32.08 -7.47 -2.07
C THR A 45 -31.72 -8.90 -1.65
N GLY A 46 -31.07 -9.07 -0.50
CA GLY A 46 -30.53 -10.36 -0.10
C GLY A 46 -29.30 -10.79 -0.86
N GLU A 47 -28.83 -9.97 -1.77
CA GLU A 47 -27.64 -10.25 -2.55
C GLU A 47 -26.37 -10.07 -1.73
N ARG A 48 -25.35 -10.85 -2.09
CA ARG A 48 -24.02 -10.70 -1.51
C ARG A 48 -23.30 -9.56 -2.21
N ARG A 49 -22.78 -8.64 -1.41
CA ARG A 49 -22.01 -7.50 -1.91
C ARG A 49 -20.59 -7.61 -1.47
N GLU A 50 -19.68 -7.08 -2.30
CA GLU A 50 -18.25 -7.03 -1.99
C GLU A 50 -17.71 -5.65 -2.30
N ARG A 51 -16.82 -5.19 -1.45
CA ARG A 51 -16.11 -3.92 -1.66
C ARG A 51 -14.63 -4.15 -1.40
N THR A 52 -13.80 -3.71 -2.34
CA THR A 52 -12.35 -3.83 -2.25
C THR A 52 -11.74 -2.44 -2.26
N GLU A 53 -10.88 -2.19 -1.28
CA GLU A 53 -10.04 -0.99 -1.24
C GLU A 53 -8.63 -1.37 -1.63
N TRP A 54 -8.01 -0.56 -2.49
CA TRP A 54 -6.65 -0.74 -2.94
C TRP A 54 -5.74 0.24 -2.24
N HIS A 55 -4.67 -0.28 -1.66
CA HIS A 55 -3.72 0.52 -0.89
C HIS A 55 -2.36 0.48 -1.57
N SER A 56 -1.75 1.66 -1.71
CA SER A 56 -0.37 1.77 -2.17
C SER A 56 0.55 1.76 -0.96
N VAL A 57 1.52 0.87 -0.97
CA VAL A 57 2.47 0.69 0.12
C VAL A 57 3.87 0.87 -0.42
N ALA A 58 4.66 1.72 0.23
CA ALA A 58 6.06 1.94 -0.13
C ALA A 58 6.95 1.49 1.02
N ILE A 59 7.87 0.58 0.74
CA ILE A 59 8.79 0.05 1.73
C ILE A 59 10.18 0.62 1.46
N PHE A 60 10.61 1.53 2.33
CA PHE A 60 11.96 2.12 2.28
C PHE A 60 12.93 1.39 3.21
N SER A 61 12.42 0.63 4.18
CA SER A 61 13.26 -0.19 5.04
C SER A 61 13.93 -1.26 4.19
N GLU A 62 15.25 -1.23 4.11
CA GLU A 62 16.00 -2.16 3.27
C GLU A 62 15.77 -3.63 3.64
N PRO A 63 15.80 -4.04 4.92
CA PRO A 63 15.51 -5.42 5.28
C PRO A 63 14.10 -5.86 4.90
N LEU A 64 13.10 -5.01 5.10
CA LEU A 64 11.72 -5.33 4.75
C LEU A 64 11.52 -5.38 3.24
N ALA A 65 12.12 -4.44 2.52
CA ALA A 65 12.04 -4.42 1.06
C ALA A 65 12.65 -5.70 0.46
N LYS A 66 13.77 -6.14 1.00
CA LYS A 66 14.44 -7.36 0.56
C LYS A 66 13.59 -8.60 0.82
N THR A 67 12.99 -8.67 1.99
CA THR A 67 12.08 -9.77 2.34
C THR A 67 10.87 -9.79 1.41
N ALA A 68 10.28 -8.64 1.16
CA ALA A 68 9.12 -8.55 0.27
C ALA A 68 9.48 -8.99 -1.14
N GLU A 69 10.60 -8.51 -1.68
CA GLU A 69 11.06 -8.87 -3.03
C GLU A 69 11.29 -10.37 -3.14
N GLN A 70 11.86 -10.96 -2.11
CA GLN A 70 12.27 -12.36 -2.12
C GLN A 70 11.11 -13.33 -1.97
N TYR A 71 10.15 -13.01 -1.12
CA TYR A 71 9.12 -13.98 -0.71
C TYR A 71 7.71 -13.68 -1.17
N LEU A 72 7.40 -12.42 -1.49
CA LEU A 72 6.04 -12.05 -1.84
C LEU A 72 5.80 -12.11 -3.35
N ARG A 73 4.59 -12.50 -3.71
CA ARG A 73 4.14 -12.55 -5.10
C ARG A 73 2.69 -12.10 -5.16
N LYS A 74 2.20 -11.82 -6.36
CA LYS A 74 0.77 -11.56 -6.58
C LYS A 74 -0.06 -12.62 -5.88
N GLY A 75 -1.04 -12.21 -5.10
CA GLY A 75 -1.92 -13.10 -4.35
C GLY A 75 -1.45 -13.41 -2.93
N SER A 76 -0.20 -13.12 -2.56
CA SER A 76 0.30 -13.36 -1.22
C SER A 76 -0.50 -12.57 -0.19
N LYS A 77 -0.83 -13.20 0.93
CA LYS A 77 -1.47 -12.53 2.05
C LYS A 77 -0.42 -12.00 3.01
N VAL A 78 -0.58 -10.74 3.42
CA VAL A 78 0.37 -10.10 4.32
C VAL A 78 -0.34 -9.34 5.44
N TYR A 79 0.34 -9.25 6.56
CA TYR A 79 0.07 -8.30 7.63
C TYR A 79 1.19 -7.27 7.60
N LEU A 80 0.84 -6.00 7.62
CA LEU A 80 1.86 -4.95 7.68
C LEU A 80 1.42 -3.80 8.56
N GLU A 81 2.40 -3.10 9.09
CA GLU A 81 2.21 -1.87 9.83
C GLU A 81 3.10 -0.79 9.23
N GLY A 82 2.55 0.41 9.10
CA GLY A 82 3.28 1.55 8.58
C GLY A 82 2.64 2.84 9.01
N GLN A 83 2.99 3.91 8.32
CA GLN A 83 2.47 5.25 8.56
C GLN A 83 1.82 5.78 7.30
N LEU A 84 0.84 6.66 7.44
CA LEU A 84 0.33 7.40 6.30
C LEU A 84 1.28 8.54 5.97
N GLU A 85 1.63 8.67 4.70
CA GLU A 85 2.37 9.82 4.20
C GLU A 85 1.72 10.32 2.92
N THR A 86 1.61 11.63 2.82
CA THR A 86 1.08 12.29 1.63
C THR A 86 2.22 13.06 0.98
N ARG A 87 2.39 12.83 -0.31
CA ARG A 87 3.38 13.59 -1.09
C ARG A 87 2.69 14.34 -2.22
N LYS A 88 3.27 15.48 -2.55
CA LYS A 88 2.83 16.33 -3.63
C LYS A 88 3.64 16.02 -4.88
N TRP A 89 2.98 15.97 -6.01
CA TRP A 89 3.62 15.76 -7.31
C TRP A 89 2.88 16.56 -8.37
N GLN A 90 3.49 16.74 -9.52
CA GLN A 90 2.88 17.45 -10.63
C GLN A 90 2.58 16.47 -11.77
N ASP A 91 1.37 16.60 -12.33
CA ASP A 91 1.02 15.82 -13.51
C ASP A 91 1.58 16.45 -14.79
N GLN A 92 1.29 15.84 -15.93
CA GLN A 92 1.80 16.31 -17.22
C GLN A 92 1.33 17.70 -17.60
N SER A 93 0.19 18.13 -17.07
CA SER A 93 -0.33 19.49 -17.31
C SER A 93 0.25 20.54 -16.35
N GLY A 94 1.12 20.13 -15.44
CA GLY A 94 1.72 21.02 -14.44
C GLY A 94 0.85 21.24 -13.22
N GLN A 95 -0.27 20.55 -13.12
CA GLN A 95 -1.19 20.70 -12.00
C GLN A 95 -0.70 19.90 -10.78
N ASP A 96 -0.80 20.52 -9.61
CA ASP A 96 -0.42 19.87 -8.37
C ASP A 96 -1.38 18.73 -8.04
N ARG A 97 -0.82 17.58 -7.69
CA ARG A 97 -1.55 16.39 -7.24
C ARG A 97 -0.97 15.91 -5.93
N TYR A 98 -1.77 15.14 -5.21
CA TYR A 98 -1.37 14.56 -3.93
C TYR A 98 -1.61 13.07 -3.95
N SER A 99 -0.66 12.31 -3.42
CA SER A 99 -0.80 10.86 -3.26
C SER A 99 -0.57 10.51 -1.81
N THR A 100 -1.46 9.71 -1.26
CA THR A 100 -1.34 9.20 0.09
C THR A 100 -1.02 7.71 0.03
N GLU A 101 0.02 7.32 0.72
CA GLU A 101 0.44 5.93 0.74
C GLU A 101 0.84 5.50 2.15
N VAL A 102 0.90 4.20 2.36
CA VAL A 102 1.39 3.60 3.60
C VAL A 102 2.88 3.37 3.43
N VAL A 103 3.65 3.89 4.37
CA VAL A 103 5.12 3.84 4.29
C VAL A 103 5.69 2.99 5.42
N LEU A 104 6.56 2.07 5.03
CA LEU A 104 7.32 1.23 5.95
C LEU A 104 8.81 1.53 5.86
#